data_6ed885d74546c6b309df7d715788cc18
#
_entry.id   6ed885d74546c6b309df7d715788cc18
#
_cell.length_a   1.000
_cell.length_b   1.000
_cell.length_c   1.000
_cell.angle_alpha   90.00
_cell.angle_beta   90.00
_cell.angle_gamma   90.00
#
_symmetry.space_group_name_H-M   'P 1'
#
loop_
_entity.id
_entity.type
_entity.pdbx_description
1 polymer ?
#
loop_
_entity_poly.entity_id
_entity_poly.type
_entity_poly.pdbx_seq_one_letter_code
_entity_poly.pdbx_strand_id
1 'polypeptide(L)'
;MRRRALLGMGLAGVAMAAGGGRRILILCTGNSARSQMTEGFLRSLDPGLALFSAGTAPAARVNPFAVRAMKEISIDIAGQTPKHVGQFVGESFDFVVTVCDDADKNCPRFSGKVGKRLHIGFPDPAKATGTDDEKMAIFRKVRDDIRVRFREFYLTEVKKGK
;
A
#
# COMPACT_ATOMS: atom_id res chain seq x y z
N MET A 1 44.34 -27.26 38.27
CA MET A 1 43.92 -25.92 37.83
C MET A 1 43.00 -26.06 36.61
N ARG A 2 41.71 -25.83 36.77
CA ARG A 2 40.71 -25.98 35.69
C ARG A 2 40.37 -24.58 35.20
N ARG A 3 40.67 -24.28 33.96
CA ARG A 3 40.24 -23.02 33.32
C ARG A 3 38.83 -23.19 32.74
N ARG A 4 37.88 -22.44 33.30
CA ARG A 4 36.54 -22.31 32.75
C ARG A 4 36.55 -21.40 31.54
N ALA A 5 36.16 -21.95 30.38
CA ALA A 5 35.85 -21.17 29.21
C ALA A 5 34.44 -20.59 29.37
N LEU A 6 34.33 -19.27 29.34
CA LEU A 6 33.07 -18.55 29.26
C LEU A 6 32.66 -18.51 27.79
N LEU A 7 31.59 -19.25 27.44
CA LEU A 7 30.93 -19.08 26.16
C LEU A 7 30.16 -17.74 26.20
N GLY A 8 30.64 -16.77 25.46
CA GLY A 8 29.90 -15.56 25.15
C GLY A 8 28.77 -15.90 24.17
N MET A 9 27.53 -15.84 24.64
CA MET A 9 26.36 -15.84 23.79
C MET A 9 26.30 -14.47 23.08
N GLY A 10 26.74 -14.45 21.83
CA GLY A 10 26.50 -13.33 20.94
C GLY A 10 25.02 -13.26 20.61
N LEU A 11 24.34 -12.23 21.10
CA LEU A 11 23.03 -11.83 20.56
C LEU A 11 23.29 -11.37 19.10
N ALA A 12 22.94 -12.24 18.17
CA ALA A 12 22.78 -11.82 16.80
C ALA A 12 21.57 -10.88 16.72
N GLY A 13 21.84 -9.59 16.87
CA GLY A 13 20.88 -8.56 16.54
C GLY A 13 20.51 -8.75 15.07
N VAL A 14 19.26 -9.13 14.79
CA VAL A 14 18.70 -9.05 13.46
C VAL A 14 18.68 -7.56 13.12
N ALA A 15 19.70 -7.11 12.43
CA ALA A 15 19.69 -5.83 11.76
C ALA A 15 18.58 -5.94 10.71
N MET A 16 17.40 -5.39 11.01
CA MET A 16 16.45 -5.04 9.99
C MET A 16 17.16 -4.06 9.07
N ALA A 17 17.53 -4.55 7.89
CA ALA A 17 18.01 -3.69 6.84
C ALA A 17 16.92 -2.64 6.62
N ALA A 18 17.21 -1.40 7.02
CA ALA A 18 16.47 -0.24 6.57
C ALA A 18 16.71 -0.19 5.06
N GLY A 19 15.86 -0.85 4.30
CA GLY A 19 15.86 -0.78 2.86
C GLY A 19 15.76 0.70 2.50
N GLY A 20 16.80 1.26 1.85
CA GLY A 20 16.85 2.66 1.43
C GLY A 20 15.85 2.97 0.31
N GLY A 21 14.72 2.26 0.26
CA GLY A 21 13.64 2.45 -0.68
C GLY A 21 12.74 3.62 -0.31
N ARG A 22 12.11 4.22 -1.33
CA ARG A 22 11.11 5.28 -1.14
C ARG A 22 9.98 4.78 -0.26
N ARG A 23 9.56 5.63 0.67
CA ARG A 23 8.42 5.39 1.55
C ARG A 23 7.16 6.00 0.92
N ILE A 24 6.19 5.17 0.63
CA ILE A 24 4.94 5.57 -0.05
C ILE A 24 3.75 5.13 0.78
N LEU A 25 2.88 6.08 1.11
CA LEU A 25 1.60 5.82 1.76
C LEU A 25 0.47 6.04 0.76
N ILE A 26 -0.37 5.02 0.59
CA ILE A 26 -1.53 5.05 -0.31
C ILE A 26 -2.80 5.17 0.55
N LEU A 27 -3.61 6.18 0.29
CA LEU A 27 -4.80 6.49 1.08
C LEU A 27 -6.09 6.31 0.28
N CYS A 28 -7.05 5.66 0.90
CA CYS A 28 -8.42 5.51 0.46
C CYS A 28 -9.36 5.76 1.65
N THR A 29 -10.67 5.67 1.47
CA THR A 29 -11.60 5.75 2.60
C THR A 29 -11.60 4.44 3.41
N GLY A 30 -11.96 3.33 2.77
CA GLY A 30 -12.11 2.04 3.45
C GLY A 30 -10.83 1.22 3.58
N ASN A 31 -9.77 1.56 2.84
CA ASN A 31 -8.56 0.74 2.75
C ASN A 31 -8.88 -0.75 2.47
N SER A 32 -9.83 -0.99 1.60
CA SER A 32 -10.41 -2.31 1.33
C SER A 32 -10.18 -2.80 -0.10
N ALA A 33 -10.19 -1.92 -1.09
CA ALA A 33 -10.04 -2.28 -2.49
C ALA A 33 -8.94 -1.48 -3.19
N ARG A 34 -9.19 -0.24 -3.59
CA ARG A 34 -8.28 0.58 -4.43
C ARG A 34 -6.88 0.70 -3.85
N SER A 35 -6.74 1.11 -2.61
CA SER A 35 -5.43 1.28 -1.96
C SER A 35 -4.72 -0.05 -1.71
N GLN A 36 -5.45 -1.11 -1.41
CA GLN A 36 -4.89 -2.46 -1.22
C GLN A 36 -4.37 -3.04 -2.55
N MET A 37 -5.13 -2.87 -3.64
CA MET A 37 -4.69 -3.29 -4.97
C MET A 37 -3.45 -2.49 -5.42
N THR A 38 -3.43 -1.19 -5.16
CA THR A 38 -2.29 -0.32 -5.48
C THR A 38 -1.04 -0.72 -4.71
N GLU A 39 -1.15 -0.98 -3.41
CA GLU A 39 -0.04 -1.46 -2.58
C GLU A 39 0.53 -2.77 -3.11
N GLY A 40 -0.35 -3.73 -3.41
CA GLY A 40 0.07 -5.03 -3.96
C GLY A 40 0.76 -4.90 -5.32
N PHE A 41 0.23 -4.06 -6.21
CA PHE A 41 0.84 -3.81 -7.52
C PHE A 41 2.23 -3.17 -7.41
N LEU A 42 2.37 -2.09 -6.64
CA LEU A 42 3.66 -1.43 -6.47
C LEU A 42 4.71 -2.34 -5.83
N ARG A 43 4.29 -3.18 -4.87
CA ARG A 43 5.19 -4.18 -4.27
C ARG A 43 5.68 -5.20 -5.30
N SER A 44 4.81 -5.63 -6.20
CA SER A 44 5.20 -6.55 -7.28
C SER A 44 6.12 -5.90 -8.31
N LEU A 45 5.98 -4.59 -8.51
CA LEU A 45 6.77 -3.83 -9.47
C LEU A 45 8.18 -3.53 -8.94
N ASP A 46 8.29 -3.16 -7.66
CA ASP A 46 9.57 -2.89 -6.99
C ASP A 46 9.50 -3.34 -5.53
N PRO A 47 10.02 -4.53 -5.21
CA PRO A 47 10.05 -5.04 -3.83
C PRO A 47 10.91 -4.21 -2.87
N GLY A 48 11.76 -3.33 -3.37
CA GLY A 48 12.59 -2.43 -2.57
C GLY A 48 11.85 -1.21 -1.99
N LEU A 49 10.61 -0.97 -2.42
CA LEU A 49 9.78 0.12 -1.87
C LEU A 49 9.28 -0.21 -0.47
N ALA A 50 9.25 0.81 0.39
CA ALA A 50 8.56 0.76 1.67
C ALA A 50 7.12 1.24 1.49
N LEU A 51 6.19 0.29 1.34
CA LEU A 51 4.81 0.55 0.97
C LEU A 51 3.86 0.39 2.15
N PHE A 52 2.95 1.32 2.26
CA PHE A 52 1.91 1.36 3.27
C PHE A 52 0.59 1.78 2.63
N SER A 53 -0.51 1.28 3.15
CA SER A 53 -1.84 1.77 2.79
C SER A 53 -2.71 1.95 4.03
N ALA A 54 -3.63 2.89 3.99
CA ALA A 54 -4.53 3.18 5.09
C ALA A 54 -5.83 3.82 4.59
N GLY A 55 -6.78 3.94 5.50
CA GLY A 55 -8.06 4.59 5.24
C GLY A 55 -8.47 5.55 6.34
N THR A 56 -9.31 6.52 5.98
CA THR A 56 -9.93 7.45 6.94
C THR A 56 -11.05 6.79 7.73
N ALA A 57 -11.68 5.76 7.16
CA ALA A 57 -12.72 4.92 7.78
C ALA A 57 -12.52 3.45 7.33
N PRO A 58 -11.54 2.75 7.90
CA PRO A 58 -11.13 1.43 7.42
C PRO A 58 -12.25 0.39 7.57
N ALA A 59 -12.42 -0.43 6.54
CA ALA A 59 -13.29 -1.59 6.54
C ALA A 59 -12.75 -2.71 7.44
N ALA A 60 -13.57 -3.71 7.73
CA ALA A 60 -13.15 -4.84 8.56
C ALA A 60 -12.13 -5.75 7.87
N ARG A 61 -12.14 -5.81 6.54
CA ARG A 61 -11.27 -6.69 5.75
C ARG A 61 -11.03 -6.15 4.34
N VAL A 62 -10.01 -6.69 3.69
CA VAL A 62 -9.80 -6.47 2.26
C VAL A 62 -10.97 -7.07 1.47
N ASN A 63 -11.43 -6.34 0.46
CA ASN A 63 -12.58 -6.76 -0.35
C ASN A 63 -12.26 -8.07 -1.10
N PRO A 64 -13.10 -9.11 -0.98
CA PRO A 64 -12.86 -10.40 -1.62
C PRO A 64 -12.75 -10.32 -3.15
N PHE A 65 -13.48 -9.42 -3.81
CA PHE A 65 -13.37 -9.21 -5.25
C PHE A 65 -12.01 -8.59 -5.64
N ALA A 66 -11.50 -7.68 -4.80
CA ALA A 66 -10.15 -7.13 -4.99
C ALA A 66 -9.09 -8.24 -4.88
N VAL A 67 -9.21 -9.12 -3.89
CA VAL A 67 -8.31 -10.27 -3.72
C VAL A 67 -8.34 -11.16 -4.96
N ARG A 68 -9.54 -11.50 -5.46
CA ARG A 68 -9.72 -12.32 -6.68
C ARG A 68 -9.15 -11.65 -7.92
N ALA A 69 -9.44 -10.37 -8.12
CA ALA A 69 -8.95 -9.62 -9.27
C ALA A 69 -7.42 -9.54 -9.32
N MET A 70 -6.76 -9.34 -8.17
CA MET A 70 -5.30 -9.30 -8.09
C MET A 70 -4.68 -10.69 -8.30
N LYS A 71 -5.32 -11.72 -7.78
CA LYS A 71 -4.85 -13.10 -7.96
C LYS A 71 -4.83 -13.52 -9.45
N GLU A 72 -5.76 -13.03 -10.25
CA GLU A 72 -5.78 -13.28 -11.71
C GLU A 72 -4.50 -12.80 -12.41
N ILE A 73 -3.81 -11.82 -11.85
CA ILE A 73 -2.53 -11.30 -12.35
C ILE A 73 -1.34 -11.72 -11.49
N SER A 74 -1.50 -12.81 -10.73
CA SER A 74 -0.47 -13.41 -9.87
C SER A 74 0.03 -12.50 -8.75
N ILE A 75 -0.82 -11.63 -8.24
CA ILE A 75 -0.54 -10.78 -7.07
C ILE A 75 -1.47 -11.18 -5.93
N ASP A 76 -0.91 -11.66 -4.82
CA ASP A 76 -1.67 -12.04 -3.65
C ASP A 76 -1.74 -10.88 -2.63
N ILE A 77 -2.95 -10.39 -2.38
CA ILE A 77 -3.23 -9.38 -1.36
C ILE A 77 -4.10 -9.92 -0.21
N ALA A 78 -4.32 -11.22 -0.15
CA ALA A 78 -5.19 -11.84 0.86
C ALA A 78 -4.68 -11.64 2.29
N GLY A 79 -3.37 -11.55 2.48
CA GLY A 79 -2.73 -11.32 3.79
C GLY A 79 -2.66 -9.85 4.21
N GLN A 80 -3.05 -8.91 3.36
CA GLN A 80 -3.08 -7.48 3.71
C GLN A 80 -4.31 -7.18 4.59
N THR A 81 -4.20 -6.12 5.39
CA THR A 81 -5.27 -5.71 6.32
C THR A 81 -5.57 -4.22 6.20
N PRO A 82 -6.85 -3.82 6.34
CA PRO A 82 -7.20 -2.40 6.44
C PRO A 82 -6.62 -1.77 7.72
N LYS A 83 -6.13 -0.52 7.59
CA LYS A 83 -5.51 0.24 8.68
C LYS A 83 -6.04 1.66 8.69
N HIS A 84 -6.12 2.27 9.87
CA HIS A 84 -6.52 3.66 10.01
C HIS A 84 -5.33 4.59 9.72
N VAL A 85 -5.56 5.65 8.97
CA VAL A 85 -4.53 6.65 8.61
C VAL A 85 -3.88 7.31 9.83
N GLY A 86 -4.58 7.40 10.97
CA GLY A 86 -4.06 7.92 12.22
C GLY A 86 -2.78 7.22 12.71
N GLN A 87 -2.56 5.97 12.33
CA GLN A 87 -1.32 5.24 12.65
C GLN A 87 -0.08 5.82 11.96
N PHE A 88 -0.26 6.59 10.90
CA PHE A 88 0.81 7.06 10.02
C PHE A 88 1.07 8.55 10.05
N VAL A 89 0.22 9.35 10.72
CA VAL A 89 0.31 10.82 10.69
C VAL A 89 1.59 11.37 11.32
N GLY A 90 2.24 10.63 12.21
CA GLY A 90 3.52 10.99 12.82
C GLY A 90 4.75 10.52 12.03
N GLU A 91 4.56 9.73 10.98
CA GLU A 91 5.63 9.16 10.19
C GLU A 91 5.95 10.04 8.97
N SER A 92 7.16 9.87 8.45
CA SER A 92 7.62 10.58 7.24
C SER A 92 7.52 9.69 6.01
N PHE A 93 7.07 10.29 4.90
CA PHE A 93 6.93 9.61 3.62
C PHE A 93 7.52 10.46 2.49
N ASP A 94 8.09 9.82 1.49
CA ASP A 94 8.46 10.49 0.24
C ASP A 94 7.22 10.90 -0.54
N PHE A 95 6.21 10.03 -0.55
CA PHE A 95 4.94 10.26 -1.24
C PHE A 95 3.75 9.87 -0.36
N VAL A 96 2.73 10.70 -0.36
CA VAL A 96 1.38 10.36 0.12
C VAL A 96 0.44 10.48 -1.08
N VAL A 97 -0.17 9.38 -1.48
CA VAL A 97 -1.02 9.30 -2.68
C VAL A 97 -2.43 8.91 -2.29
N THR A 98 -3.39 9.80 -2.54
CA THR A 98 -4.82 9.49 -2.39
C THR A 98 -5.37 8.86 -3.66
N VAL A 99 -6.18 7.81 -3.52
CA VAL A 99 -6.74 7.06 -4.67
C VAL A 99 -8.27 7.14 -4.77
N CYS A 100 -8.89 7.92 -3.90
CA CYS A 100 -10.30 8.30 -3.98
C CYS A 100 -10.50 9.75 -3.57
N ASP A 101 -11.57 10.39 -4.08
CA ASP A 101 -11.83 11.81 -3.86
C ASP A 101 -12.13 12.12 -2.38
N ASP A 102 -12.82 11.22 -1.69
CA ASP A 102 -13.13 11.41 -0.27
C ASP A 102 -11.87 11.41 0.61
N ALA A 103 -10.94 10.48 0.37
CA ALA A 103 -9.65 10.47 1.07
C ALA A 103 -8.80 11.69 0.73
N ASP A 104 -8.89 12.21 -0.48
CA ASP A 104 -8.20 13.43 -0.88
C ASP A 104 -8.72 14.66 -0.11
N LYS A 105 -10.03 14.79 0.00
CA LYS A 105 -10.69 15.88 0.74
C LYS A 105 -10.48 15.78 2.25
N ASN A 106 -10.49 14.57 2.80
CA ASN A 106 -10.44 14.30 4.24
C ASN A 106 -9.05 13.83 4.70
N CYS A 107 -8.02 14.02 3.89
CA CYS A 107 -6.66 13.66 4.23
C CYS A 107 -6.18 14.45 5.46
N PRO A 108 -5.78 13.79 6.56
CA PRO A 108 -5.32 14.47 7.76
C PRO A 108 -4.00 15.20 7.53
N ARG A 109 -3.67 16.10 8.45
CA ARG A 109 -2.33 16.68 8.50
C ARG A 109 -1.34 15.68 9.07
N PHE A 110 -0.20 15.55 8.41
CA PHE A 110 0.93 14.76 8.88
C PHE A 110 1.85 15.66 9.69
N SER A 111 2.21 15.23 10.90
CA SER A 111 3.28 15.85 11.69
C SER A 111 4.66 15.41 11.23
N GLY A 112 4.75 14.24 10.61
CA GLY A 112 5.95 13.78 9.91
C GLY A 112 6.14 14.51 8.58
N LYS A 113 7.35 14.42 8.03
CA LYS A 113 7.69 15.06 6.75
C LYS A 113 7.08 14.29 5.58
N VAL A 114 6.35 14.99 4.71
CA VAL A 114 5.83 14.46 3.44
C VAL A 114 6.54 15.18 2.29
N GLY A 115 7.23 14.40 1.46
CA GLY A 115 7.98 14.93 0.31
C GLY A 115 7.04 15.47 -0.77
N LYS A 116 6.08 14.66 -1.21
CA LYS A 116 5.09 15.05 -2.22
C LYS A 116 3.74 14.41 -1.93
N ARG A 117 2.66 15.19 -2.08
CA ARG A 117 1.28 14.72 -2.07
C ARG A 117 0.75 14.66 -3.48
N LEU A 118 0.05 13.59 -3.81
CA LEU A 118 -0.53 13.34 -5.13
C LEU A 118 -1.93 12.78 -4.98
N HIS A 119 -2.79 13.08 -5.95
CA HIS A 119 -4.09 12.45 -6.10
C HIS A 119 -4.15 11.70 -7.42
N ILE A 120 -4.34 10.39 -7.35
CA ILE A 120 -4.52 9.50 -8.51
C ILE A 120 -5.82 8.74 -8.27
N GLY A 121 -6.96 9.36 -8.57
CA GLY A 121 -8.29 8.87 -8.24
C GLY A 121 -8.78 7.78 -9.18
N PHE A 122 -9.57 6.86 -8.61
CA PHE A 122 -10.27 5.78 -9.32
C PHE A 122 -11.70 5.69 -8.82
N PRO A 123 -12.67 5.29 -9.68
CA PRO A 123 -14.03 4.99 -9.23
C PRO A 123 -14.02 3.85 -8.21
N ASP A 124 -15.00 3.87 -7.30
CA ASP A 124 -15.11 2.83 -6.26
C ASP A 124 -15.73 1.55 -6.83
N PRO A 125 -14.95 0.47 -6.99
CA PRO A 125 -15.48 -0.79 -7.52
C PRO A 125 -16.44 -1.47 -6.55
N ALA A 126 -16.37 -1.19 -5.26
CA ALA A 126 -17.25 -1.76 -4.24
C ALA A 126 -18.70 -1.26 -4.37
N LYS A 127 -18.93 -0.17 -5.09
CA LYS A 127 -20.29 0.34 -5.41
C LYS A 127 -20.94 -0.40 -6.57
N ALA A 128 -20.22 -1.30 -7.25
CA ALA A 128 -20.77 -2.10 -8.34
C ALA A 128 -21.94 -2.97 -7.85
N THR A 129 -22.98 -3.02 -8.65
CA THR A 129 -24.18 -3.83 -8.42
C THR A 129 -24.30 -4.95 -9.47
N GLY A 130 -25.22 -5.87 -9.27
CA GLY A 130 -25.45 -6.97 -10.19
C GLY A 130 -24.87 -8.29 -9.71
N THR A 131 -24.61 -9.20 -10.64
CA THR A 131 -24.04 -10.52 -10.38
C THR A 131 -22.56 -10.42 -9.95
N ASP A 132 -22.02 -11.50 -9.42
CA ASP A 132 -20.60 -11.57 -9.07
C ASP A 132 -19.70 -11.38 -10.32
N ASP A 133 -20.10 -11.88 -11.47
CA ASP A 133 -19.35 -11.71 -12.71
C ASP A 133 -19.36 -10.24 -13.17
N GLU A 134 -20.50 -9.56 -13.07
CA GLU A 134 -20.60 -8.13 -13.36
C GLU A 134 -19.74 -7.29 -12.41
N LYS A 135 -19.78 -7.60 -11.12
CA LYS A 135 -18.91 -6.94 -10.12
C LYS A 135 -17.43 -7.20 -10.41
N MET A 136 -17.07 -8.44 -10.72
CA MET A 136 -15.70 -8.79 -11.08
C MET A 136 -15.19 -8.04 -12.30
N ALA A 137 -16.05 -7.82 -13.31
CA ALA A 137 -15.69 -7.02 -14.49
C ALA A 137 -15.27 -5.59 -14.09
N ILE A 138 -15.98 -4.96 -13.14
CA ILE A 138 -15.65 -3.63 -12.63
C ILE A 138 -14.35 -3.66 -11.83
N PHE A 139 -14.15 -4.65 -10.96
CA PHE A 139 -12.89 -4.78 -10.21
C PHE A 139 -11.68 -4.99 -11.13
N ARG A 140 -11.82 -5.79 -12.19
CA ARG A 140 -10.76 -5.98 -13.20
C ARG A 140 -10.43 -4.68 -13.92
N LYS A 141 -11.45 -3.90 -14.29
CA LYS A 141 -11.24 -2.61 -14.93
C LYS A 141 -10.46 -1.65 -14.03
N VAL A 142 -10.88 -1.48 -12.79
CA VAL A 142 -10.20 -0.62 -11.82
C VAL A 142 -8.77 -1.12 -11.55
N ARG A 143 -8.57 -2.42 -11.40
CA ARG A 143 -7.24 -3.04 -11.28
C ARG A 143 -6.32 -2.66 -12.46
N ASP A 144 -6.83 -2.77 -13.68
CA ASP A 144 -6.04 -2.52 -14.88
C ASP A 144 -5.73 -1.03 -15.04
N ASP A 145 -6.66 -0.15 -14.69
CA ASP A 145 -6.42 1.30 -14.63
C ASP A 145 -5.37 1.66 -13.57
N ILE A 146 -5.41 1.02 -12.40
CA ILE A 146 -4.38 1.16 -11.35
C ILE A 146 -3.01 0.78 -11.89
N ARG A 147 -2.91 -0.35 -12.59
CA ARG A 147 -1.63 -0.83 -13.16
C ARG A 147 -1.02 0.19 -14.12
N VAL A 148 -1.82 0.76 -15.01
CA VAL A 148 -1.36 1.74 -16.00
C VAL A 148 -0.87 3.01 -15.30
N ARG A 149 -1.70 3.60 -14.44
CA ARG A 149 -1.41 4.90 -13.83
C ARG A 149 -0.32 4.82 -12.76
N PHE A 150 -0.25 3.76 -11.99
CA PHE A 150 0.81 3.61 -10.98
C PHE A 150 2.13 3.12 -11.56
N ARG A 151 2.13 2.46 -12.71
CA ARG A 151 3.37 2.24 -13.46
C ARG A 151 3.96 3.58 -13.94
N GLU A 152 3.11 4.46 -14.46
CA GLU A 152 3.53 5.83 -14.85
C GLU A 152 4.07 6.59 -13.64
N PHE A 153 3.34 6.63 -12.53
CA PHE A 153 3.80 7.25 -11.28
C PHE A 153 5.16 6.69 -10.84
N TYR A 154 5.34 5.39 -10.87
CA TYR A 154 6.61 4.77 -10.52
C TYR A 154 7.76 5.24 -11.40
N LEU A 155 7.56 5.25 -12.72
CA LEU A 155 8.60 5.64 -13.68
C LEU A 155 8.92 7.13 -13.64
N THR A 156 7.92 7.98 -13.43
CA THR A 156 8.07 9.45 -13.52
C THR A 156 8.44 10.11 -12.20
N GLU A 157 7.97 9.58 -11.07
CA GLU A 157 8.15 10.18 -9.75
C GLU A 157 9.11 9.39 -8.86
N VAL A 158 8.91 8.09 -8.76
CA VAL A 158 9.64 7.26 -7.79
C VAL A 158 11.05 6.93 -8.28
N LYS A 159 11.17 6.47 -9.50
CA LYS A 159 12.45 6.01 -10.08
C LYS A 159 13.40 7.15 -10.42
N LYS A 160 12.90 8.32 -10.83
CA LYS A 160 13.73 9.47 -11.21
C LYS A 160 14.48 10.11 -10.04
N GLY A 161 14.09 9.85 -8.81
CA GLY A 161 14.73 10.40 -7.61
C GLY A 161 15.84 9.52 -7.01
N LYS A 162 16.31 8.53 -7.76
CA LYS A 162 17.46 7.68 -7.38
C LYS A 162 18.73 8.15 -8.08
#